data_f893fac5022b39692fc1954b9af1e324
#
_entry.id   f893fac5022b39692fc1954b9af1e324
#
_cell.length_a   1.000
_cell.length_b   1.000
_cell.length_c   1.000
_cell.angle_alpha   90.00
_cell.angle_beta   90.00
_cell.angle_gamma   90.00
#
_symmetry.space_group_name_H-M   'P 1'
#
loop_
_entity.id
_entity.type
_entity.pdbx_description
1 polymer ?
#
loop_
_entity_poly.entity_id
_entity_poly.type
_entity_poly.pdbx_seq_one_letter_code
_entity_poly.pdbx_strand_id
1 'polypeptide(L)'
;ERLVGSEMCIRDRELFAKVIKINPDISELNRRRAIRFLELQTFGSQDENLGSDYDFLLIGLNADRKVLYDRINQRVDQMMREGLLDEARTLYEQAPEVQAAKGIGYKEFFPYFSGDISLEEAVELVKRNSRRYAKRQLTWFKNRMSVEFEDVFSKNYPEPIFDKVTQFLN
;
A
#
# COMPACT_ATOMS: atom_id res chain seq x y z
N GLU A 1 -11.67 -22.76 1.14
CA GLU A 1 -12.70 -22.49 2.17
C GLU A 1 -12.26 -21.33 3.07
N ARG A 2 -13.02 -20.24 3.04
CA ARG A 2 -12.80 -19.10 3.94
C ARG A 2 -13.38 -19.46 5.31
N LEU A 3 -12.53 -19.62 6.30
CA LEU A 3 -12.93 -19.79 7.69
C LEU A 3 -13.33 -18.45 8.30
N VAL A 4 -14.58 -18.30 8.67
CA VAL A 4 -15.20 -17.11 9.29
C VAL A 4 -15.61 -17.47 10.74
N GLY A 5 -15.30 -16.56 11.70
CA GLY A 5 -15.94 -16.50 12.99
C GLY A 5 -15.10 -16.95 14.20
N SER A 6 -15.69 -17.00 15.35
CA SER A 6 -15.18 -17.13 16.72
C SER A 6 -14.12 -18.22 17.04
N GLU A 7 -13.79 -19.10 16.14
CA GLU A 7 -12.67 -20.04 16.23
C GLU A 7 -11.29 -19.36 16.01
N MET A 8 -11.28 -18.07 15.73
CA MET A 8 -10.10 -17.32 15.27
C MET A 8 -9.01 -17.15 16.33
N CYS A 9 -9.35 -17.01 17.61
CA CYS A 9 -8.37 -16.77 18.67
C CYS A 9 -7.66 -18.04 19.15
N ILE A 10 -8.34 -19.19 19.16
CA ILE A 10 -7.72 -20.48 19.53
C ILE A 10 -6.74 -20.90 18.43
N ARG A 11 -7.12 -20.69 17.18
CA ARG A 11 -6.30 -21.02 16.00
C ARG A 11 -5.04 -20.17 15.86
N ASP A 12 -5.01 -18.94 16.36
CA ASP A 12 -3.80 -18.12 16.28
C ASP A 12 -2.67 -18.68 17.17
N ARG A 13 -2.99 -19.19 18.36
CA ARG A 13 -2.01 -19.87 19.24
C ARG A 13 -1.46 -21.15 18.60
N GLU A 14 -2.33 -21.97 18.01
CA GLU A 14 -1.93 -23.19 17.32
C GLU A 14 -1.11 -22.88 16.05
N LEU A 15 -1.52 -21.85 15.31
CA LEU A 15 -0.84 -21.37 14.12
C LEU A 15 0.59 -20.91 14.47
N PHE A 16 0.74 -20.09 15.51
CA PHE A 16 2.04 -19.61 15.97
C PHE A 16 2.92 -20.72 16.52
N ALA A 17 2.33 -21.65 17.28
CA ALA A 17 3.06 -22.83 17.78
C ALA A 17 3.63 -23.69 16.64
N LYS A 18 2.88 -23.88 15.56
CA LYS A 18 3.37 -24.59 14.37
C LYS A 18 4.55 -23.87 13.72
N VAL A 19 4.47 -22.55 13.57
CA VAL A 19 5.55 -21.75 12.97
C VAL A 19 6.81 -21.78 13.84
N ILE A 20 6.67 -21.56 15.16
CA ILE A 20 7.80 -21.57 16.12
C ILE A 20 8.47 -22.95 16.15
N LYS A 21 7.69 -24.03 16.04
CA LYS A 21 8.25 -25.40 15.96
C LYS A 21 9.15 -25.61 14.75
N ILE A 22 8.84 -24.95 13.61
CA ILE A 22 9.61 -25.06 12.37
C ILE A 22 10.78 -24.08 12.36
N ASN A 23 10.57 -22.85 12.84
CA ASN A 23 11.57 -21.80 12.92
C ASN A 23 11.50 -21.08 14.28
N PRO A 24 12.32 -21.53 15.26
CA PRO A 24 12.32 -20.93 16.62
C PRO A 24 12.81 -19.47 16.65
N ASP A 25 13.64 -19.06 15.69
CA ASP A 25 14.27 -17.74 15.66
C ASP A 25 13.41 -16.67 14.99
N ILE A 26 12.16 -16.99 14.61
CA ILE A 26 11.31 -16.04 13.93
C ILE A 26 10.86 -14.92 14.88
N SER A 27 11.27 -13.70 14.58
CA SER A 27 10.88 -12.50 15.31
C SER A 27 9.63 -11.88 14.69
N GLU A 28 8.84 -11.15 15.51
CA GLU A 28 7.64 -10.42 15.08
C GLU A 28 6.59 -11.27 14.31
N LEU A 29 6.18 -12.36 14.91
CA LEU A 29 5.17 -13.23 14.34
C LEU A 29 3.77 -12.58 14.44
N ASN A 30 3.12 -12.40 13.30
CA ASN A 30 1.71 -12.05 13.21
C ASN A 30 0.97 -13.08 12.35
N ARG A 31 -0.37 -13.11 12.46
CA ARG A 31 -1.20 -14.10 11.76
C ARG A 31 -0.91 -14.19 10.26
N ARG A 32 -0.79 -13.05 9.55
CA ARG A 32 -0.53 -13.03 8.11
C ARG A 32 0.84 -13.63 7.77
N ARG A 33 1.87 -13.28 8.54
CA ARG A 33 3.22 -13.85 8.38
C ARG A 33 3.24 -15.34 8.69
N ALA A 34 2.52 -15.77 9.73
CA ALA A 34 2.43 -17.18 10.11
C ALA A 34 1.75 -18.02 9.01
N ILE A 35 0.62 -17.56 8.48
CA ILE A 35 -0.06 -18.23 7.37
C ILE A 35 0.86 -18.31 6.16
N ARG A 36 1.45 -17.20 5.74
CA ARG A 36 2.34 -17.18 4.58
C ARG A 36 3.57 -18.06 4.75
N PHE A 37 4.14 -18.10 5.95
CA PHE A 37 5.26 -19.00 6.26
C PHE A 37 4.86 -20.47 6.09
N LEU A 38 3.71 -20.88 6.62
CA LEU A 38 3.23 -22.26 6.50
C LEU A 38 2.83 -22.62 5.07
N GLU A 39 2.24 -21.68 4.33
CA GLU A 39 1.96 -21.87 2.89
C GLU A 39 3.25 -22.14 2.12
N LEU A 40 4.29 -21.34 2.34
CA LEU A 40 5.60 -21.53 1.70
C LEU A 40 6.26 -22.87 2.08
N GLN A 41 6.08 -23.32 3.33
CA GLN A 41 6.60 -24.62 3.77
C GLN A 41 5.82 -25.79 3.16
N THR A 42 4.52 -25.63 2.93
CA THR A 42 3.65 -26.70 2.45
C THR A 42 3.68 -26.82 0.91
N PHE A 43 3.69 -25.71 0.22
CA PHE A 43 3.58 -25.66 -1.24
C PHE A 43 4.89 -25.32 -1.94
N GLY A 44 5.97 -25.11 -1.18
CA GLY A 44 7.21 -24.55 -1.68
C GLY A 44 7.08 -23.07 -2.02
N SER A 45 8.20 -22.38 -2.18
CA SER A 45 8.19 -21.16 -2.97
C SER A 45 7.97 -21.61 -4.41
N GLN A 46 6.87 -21.23 -5.02
CA GLN A 46 6.72 -21.29 -6.48
C GLN A 46 7.63 -20.25 -7.17
N ASP A 47 8.54 -19.65 -6.43
CA ASP A 47 9.72 -18.99 -6.93
C ASP A 47 10.80 -20.05 -7.29
N GLU A 48 10.47 -20.97 -8.15
CA GLU A 48 11.40 -21.18 -9.23
C GLU A 48 11.55 -19.79 -9.83
N ASN A 49 12.75 -19.23 -9.77
CA ASN A 49 13.19 -18.17 -10.65
C ASN A 49 13.00 -18.69 -12.09
N LEU A 50 11.77 -18.70 -12.56
CA LEU A 50 11.47 -18.65 -13.96
C LEU A 50 12.08 -17.33 -14.37
N GLY A 51 13.32 -17.36 -14.85
CA GLY A 51 13.97 -16.21 -15.43
C GLY A 51 12.92 -15.56 -16.30
N SER A 52 12.62 -14.30 -16.05
CA SER A 52 11.61 -13.62 -16.83
C SER A 52 12.03 -13.76 -18.29
N ASP A 53 11.15 -14.34 -19.12
CA ASP A 53 11.38 -14.40 -20.57
C ASP A 53 11.37 -12.99 -21.19
N TYR A 54 11.27 -11.97 -20.36
CA TYR A 54 11.18 -10.57 -20.73
C TYR A 54 12.24 -9.75 -20.03
N ASP A 55 12.88 -8.87 -20.78
CA ASP A 55 13.69 -7.79 -20.22
C ASP A 55 12.78 -6.66 -19.73
N PHE A 56 13.13 -6.06 -18.59
CA PHE A 56 12.35 -4.98 -17.99
C PHE A 56 13.21 -3.74 -17.78
N LEU A 57 12.71 -2.61 -18.23
CA LEU A 57 13.22 -1.30 -17.86
C LEU A 57 12.35 -0.70 -16.76
N LEU A 58 12.92 -0.53 -15.57
CA LEU A 58 12.24 0.08 -14.43
C LEU A 58 12.62 1.55 -14.33
N ILE A 59 11.65 2.43 -14.48
CA ILE A 59 11.81 3.88 -14.35
C ILE A 59 11.03 4.35 -13.13
N GLY A 60 11.73 4.90 -12.14
CA GLY A 60 11.14 5.52 -10.98
C GLY A 60 10.91 7.01 -11.21
N LEU A 61 9.72 7.49 -10.90
CA LEU A 61 9.42 8.91 -10.88
C LEU A 61 9.37 9.42 -9.46
N ASN A 62 10.04 10.53 -9.18
CA ASN A 62 10.04 11.17 -7.87
C ASN A 62 9.94 12.69 -8.01
N ALA A 63 9.83 13.36 -6.89
CA ALA A 63 9.85 14.80 -6.78
C ALA A 63 10.45 15.20 -5.42
N ASP A 64 10.83 16.47 -5.26
CA ASP A 64 11.10 17.01 -3.95
C ASP A 64 9.95 16.70 -2.97
N ARG A 65 10.32 16.33 -1.75
CA ARG A 65 9.35 15.86 -0.74
C ARG A 65 8.28 16.91 -0.43
N LYS A 66 8.64 18.18 -0.37
CA LYS A 66 7.71 19.26 -0.09
C LYS A 66 6.70 19.40 -1.23
N VAL A 67 7.20 19.43 -2.46
CA VAL A 67 6.37 19.52 -3.68
C VAL A 67 5.41 18.32 -3.77
N LEU A 68 5.90 17.11 -3.51
CA LEU A 68 5.06 15.91 -3.50
C LEU A 68 3.94 16.00 -2.45
N TYR A 69 4.26 16.46 -1.24
CA TYR A 69 3.28 16.58 -0.15
C TYR A 69 2.25 17.68 -0.43
N ASP A 70 2.66 18.79 -0.99
CA ASP A 70 1.73 19.87 -1.40
C ASP A 70 0.76 19.38 -2.49
N ARG A 71 1.25 18.64 -3.48
CA ARG A 71 0.38 18.01 -4.50
C ARG A 71 -0.59 16.99 -3.92
N ILE A 72 -0.14 16.16 -2.98
CA ILE A 72 -1.03 15.20 -2.28
C ILE A 72 -2.14 15.95 -1.57
N ASN A 73 -1.80 17.03 -0.82
CA ASN A 73 -2.80 17.82 -0.11
C ASN A 73 -3.80 18.46 -1.06
N GLN A 74 -3.32 19.12 -2.13
CA GLN A 74 -4.17 19.73 -3.15
C GLN A 74 -5.09 18.71 -3.84
N ARG A 75 -4.58 17.51 -4.11
CA ARG A 75 -5.40 16.43 -4.68
C ARG A 75 -6.53 16.01 -3.74
N VAL A 76 -6.27 15.89 -2.43
CA VAL A 76 -7.32 15.58 -1.46
C VAL A 76 -8.37 16.69 -1.45
N ASP A 77 -7.96 17.97 -1.45
CA ASP A 77 -8.89 19.10 -1.49
C ASP A 77 -9.72 19.11 -2.79
N GLN A 78 -9.15 18.69 -3.90
CA GLN A 78 -9.89 18.53 -5.16
C GLN A 78 -10.88 17.37 -5.09
N MET A 79 -10.46 16.20 -4.60
CA MET A 79 -11.36 15.04 -4.42
C MET A 79 -12.56 15.38 -3.51
N MET A 80 -12.35 16.20 -2.48
CA MET A 80 -13.46 16.69 -1.64
C MET A 80 -14.45 17.52 -2.44
N ARG A 81 -13.99 18.39 -3.33
CA ARG A 81 -14.89 19.17 -4.22
C ARG A 81 -15.58 18.32 -5.26
N GLU A 82 -14.99 17.19 -5.65
CA GLU A 82 -15.52 16.24 -6.64
C GLU A 82 -16.46 15.18 -6.04
N GLY A 83 -16.72 15.22 -4.72
CA GLY A 83 -17.72 14.37 -4.07
C GLY A 83 -17.16 13.17 -3.29
N LEU A 84 -15.88 13.18 -2.94
CA LEU A 84 -15.26 12.12 -2.13
C LEU A 84 -16.05 11.82 -0.83
N LEU A 85 -16.61 12.86 -0.20
CA LEU A 85 -17.37 12.69 1.04
C LEU A 85 -18.65 11.88 0.82
N ASP A 86 -19.36 12.12 -0.28
CA ASP A 86 -20.62 11.43 -0.60
C ASP A 86 -20.34 9.97 -0.99
N GLU A 87 -19.25 9.74 -1.72
CA GLU A 87 -18.78 8.39 -2.04
C GLU A 87 -18.42 7.61 -0.76
N ALA A 88 -17.67 8.24 0.14
CA ALA A 88 -17.30 7.64 1.43
C ALA A 88 -18.53 7.33 2.30
N ARG A 89 -19.53 8.22 2.30
CA ARG A 89 -20.79 8.02 3.00
C ARG A 89 -21.56 6.83 2.46
N THR A 90 -21.64 6.71 1.14
CA THR A 90 -22.30 5.56 0.50
C THR A 90 -21.65 4.23 0.92
N LEU A 91 -20.31 4.18 0.98
CA LEU A 91 -19.60 3.00 1.45
C LEU A 91 -19.83 2.74 2.94
N TYR A 92 -19.87 3.79 3.76
CA TYR A 92 -20.14 3.67 5.19
C TYR A 92 -21.53 3.10 5.49
N GLU A 93 -22.56 3.56 4.77
CA GLU A 93 -23.94 3.17 5.00
C GLU A 93 -24.30 1.81 4.38
N GLN A 94 -23.77 1.50 3.20
CA GLN A 94 -24.18 0.34 2.42
C GLN A 94 -23.22 -0.85 2.50
N ALA A 95 -21.93 -0.60 2.66
CA ALA A 95 -20.93 -1.65 2.57
C ALA A 95 -19.64 -1.35 3.38
N PRO A 96 -19.74 -1.11 4.70
CA PRO A 96 -18.56 -0.70 5.52
C PRO A 96 -17.47 -1.78 5.60
N GLU A 97 -17.81 -3.04 5.37
CA GLU A 97 -16.87 -4.16 5.50
C GLU A 97 -16.12 -4.51 4.21
N VAL A 98 -16.51 -3.96 3.08
CA VAL A 98 -15.81 -4.23 1.81
C VAL A 98 -14.37 -3.71 1.84
N GLN A 99 -13.51 -4.32 1.05
CA GLN A 99 -12.09 -3.94 1.02
C GLN A 99 -11.89 -2.48 0.57
N ALA A 100 -12.72 -1.96 -0.32
CA ALA A 100 -12.67 -0.58 -0.77
C ALA A 100 -12.87 0.41 0.38
N ALA A 101 -13.83 0.15 1.28
CA ALA A 101 -14.13 0.99 2.44
C ALA A 101 -12.94 1.12 3.41
N LYS A 102 -12.01 0.14 3.41
CA LYS A 102 -10.79 0.14 4.21
C LYS A 102 -9.64 0.93 3.58
N GLY A 103 -9.83 1.47 2.39
CA GLY A 103 -8.87 2.30 1.66
C GLY A 103 -8.63 3.66 2.32
N ILE A 104 -7.47 4.26 2.01
CA ILE A 104 -7.20 5.66 2.38
C ILE A 104 -8.13 6.55 1.54
N GLY A 105 -8.79 7.49 2.21
CA GLY A 105 -9.76 8.37 1.59
C GLY A 105 -11.22 8.00 1.90
N TYR A 106 -11.48 6.81 2.43
CA TYR A 106 -12.82 6.40 2.86
C TYR A 106 -12.89 6.18 4.36
N LYS A 107 -12.08 5.28 4.89
CA LYS A 107 -12.10 4.90 6.31
C LYS A 107 -11.86 6.07 7.27
N GLU A 108 -11.15 7.10 6.84
CA GLU A 108 -10.86 8.28 7.64
C GLU A 108 -12.13 9.13 7.90
N PHE A 109 -13.17 8.99 7.07
CA PHE A 109 -14.46 9.67 7.27
C PHE A 109 -15.42 8.89 8.18
N PHE A 110 -15.17 7.63 8.47
CA PHE A 110 -16.06 6.82 9.31
C PHE A 110 -16.25 7.41 10.71
N PRO A 111 -15.19 7.87 11.42
CA PRO A 111 -15.35 8.57 12.69
C PRO A 111 -16.10 9.91 12.58
N TYR A 112 -16.03 10.58 11.45
CA TYR A 112 -16.86 11.77 11.20
C TYR A 112 -18.34 11.40 11.03
N PHE A 113 -18.66 10.34 10.32
CA PHE A 113 -20.05 9.88 10.14
C PHE A 113 -20.66 9.36 11.45
N SER A 114 -19.88 8.81 12.36
CA SER A 114 -20.32 8.44 13.71
C SER A 114 -20.33 9.60 14.70
N GLY A 115 -19.86 10.79 14.32
CA GLY A 115 -19.88 11.99 15.17
C GLY A 115 -18.70 12.11 16.16
N ASP A 116 -17.65 11.29 15.98
CA ASP A 116 -16.51 11.25 16.89
C ASP A 116 -15.48 12.37 16.62
N ILE A 117 -15.40 12.83 15.36
CA ILE A 117 -14.46 13.88 14.93
C ILE A 117 -15.14 14.86 13.97
N SER A 118 -14.53 16.05 13.76
CA SER A 118 -15.00 17.02 12.77
C SER A 118 -14.63 16.60 11.33
N LEU A 119 -15.29 17.23 10.35
CA LEU A 119 -14.96 17.02 8.94
C LEU A 119 -13.54 17.46 8.60
N GLU A 120 -13.11 18.58 9.18
CA GLU A 120 -11.76 19.11 9.00
C GLU A 120 -10.70 18.13 9.50
N GLU A 121 -10.95 17.54 10.66
CA GLU A 121 -10.06 16.49 11.22
C GLU A 121 -10.00 15.26 10.32
N ALA A 122 -11.14 14.80 9.78
CA ALA A 122 -11.19 13.67 8.85
C ALA A 122 -10.39 13.96 7.58
N VAL A 123 -10.54 15.14 6.97
CA VAL A 123 -9.79 15.56 5.78
C VAL A 123 -8.28 15.60 6.07
N GLU A 124 -7.87 16.16 7.22
CA GLU A 124 -6.45 16.14 7.60
C GLU A 124 -5.91 14.73 7.86
N LEU A 125 -6.73 13.81 8.34
CA LEU A 125 -6.36 12.39 8.43
C LEU A 125 -6.11 11.78 7.05
N VAL A 126 -6.98 12.05 6.07
CA VAL A 126 -6.79 11.60 4.68
C VAL A 126 -5.47 12.13 4.11
N LYS A 127 -5.22 13.43 4.21
CA LYS A 127 -3.97 14.07 3.75
C LYS A 127 -2.74 13.44 4.42
N ARG A 128 -2.75 13.30 5.74
CA ARG A 128 -1.67 12.71 6.52
C ARG A 128 -1.39 11.25 6.13
N ASN A 129 -2.43 10.45 6.00
CA ASN A 129 -2.30 9.03 5.66
C ASN A 129 -1.85 8.84 4.21
N SER A 130 -2.27 9.69 3.29
CA SER A 130 -1.79 9.72 1.89
C SER A 130 -0.30 10.05 1.81
N ARG A 131 0.17 11.07 2.57
CA ARG A 131 1.61 11.39 2.66
C ARG A 131 2.43 10.24 3.24
N ARG A 132 1.91 9.58 4.28
CA ARG A 132 2.55 8.39 4.88
C ARG A 132 2.60 7.22 3.91
N TYR A 133 1.55 7.04 3.12
CA TYR A 133 1.52 6.01 2.09
C TYR A 133 2.56 6.28 1.00
N ALA A 134 2.64 7.49 0.47
CA ALA A 134 3.65 7.88 -0.50
C ALA A 134 5.08 7.64 0.03
N LYS A 135 5.36 8.01 1.29
CA LYS A 135 6.66 7.73 1.92
C LYS A 135 6.97 6.22 1.97
N ARG A 136 5.98 5.39 2.36
CA ARG A 136 6.18 3.93 2.39
C ARG A 136 6.45 3.36 1.00
N GLN A 137 5.75 3.84 -0.03
CA GLN A 137 5.98 3.43 -1.42
C GLN A 137 7.41 3.73 -1.86
N LEU A 138 7.87 4.97 -1.70
CA LEU A 138 9.24 5.36 -2.05
C LEU A 138 10.29 4.54 -1.30
N THR A 139 10.07 4.29 -0.01
CA THR A 139 10.99 3.46 0.79
C THR A 139 11.00 2.02 0.29
N TRP A 140 9.85 1.47 -0.06
CA TRP A 140 9.75 0.10 -0.58
C TRP A 140 10.47 -0.05 -1.91
N PHE A 141 10.22 0.85 -2.86
CA PHE A 141 10.88 0.83 -4.17
C PHE A 141 12.41 0.99 -4.04
N LYS A 142 12.87 1.93 -3.21
CA LYS A 142 14.31 2.13 -2.96
C LYS A 142 15.01 0.91 -2.35
N ASN A 143 14.32 0.17 -1.49
CA ASN A 143 14.94 -0.94 -0.75
C ASN A 143 14.75 -2.30 -1.44
N ARG A 144 13.79 -2.44 -2.34
CA ARG A 144 13.39 -3.72 -2.92
C ARG A 144 13.63 -3.84 -4.41
N MET A 145 13.81 -2.74 -5.08
CA MET A 145 13.98 -2.69 -6.53
C MET A 145 15.18 -1.82 -6.88
N SER A 146 15.98 -2.25 -7.85
CA SER A 146 17.07 -1.45 -8.41
C SER A 146 16.50 -0.42 -9.39
N VAL A 147 15.82 0.60 -8.86
CA VAL A 147 15.16 1.65 -9.64
C VAL A 147 15.94 2.95 -9.50
N GLU A 148 16.32 3.53 -10.62
CA GLU A 148 16.79 4.90 -10.69
C GLU A 148 15.59 5.85 -10.71
N PHE A 149 15.65 6.90 -9.89
CA PHE A 149 14.56 7.86 -9.77
C PHE A 149 14.88 9.14 -10.52
N GLU A 150 13.97 9.51 -11.42
CA GLU A 150 14.01 10.79 -12.15
C GLU A 150 13.15 11.84 -11.44
N ASP A 151 13.68 13.05 -11.31
CA ASP A 151 12.91 14.17 -10.78
C ASP A 151 11.99 14.74 -11.87
N VAL A 152 10.69 14.58 -11.69
CA VAL A 152 9.67 15.04 -12.65
C VAL A 152 9.57 16.57 -12.76
N PHE A 153 10.27 17.32 -11.92
CA PHE A 153 10.36 18.78 -11.96
C PHE A 153 11.74 19.29 -12.38
N SER A 154 12.65 18.39 -12.76
CA SER A 154 13.93 18.81 -13.34
C SER A 154 13.71 19.56 -14.66
N LYS A 155 14.62 20.48 -14.98
CA LYS A 155 14.55 21.25 -16.23
C LYS A 155 14.64 20.36 -17.48
N ASN A 156 15.28 19.21 -17.35
CA ASN A 156 15.53 18.29 -18.46
C ASN A 156 14.51 17.13 -18.49
N TYR A 157 13.48 17.15 -17.66
CA TYR A 157 12.40 16.15 -17.73
C TYR A 157 11.51 16.45 -18.95
N PRO A 158 11.13 15.45 -19.78
CA PRO A 158 11.33 13.99 -19.60
C PRO A 158 12.51 13.36 -20.39
N GLU A 159 13.43 14.15 -20.96
CA GLU A 159 14.49 13.69 -21.85
C GLU A 159 15.30 12.50 -21.31
N PRO A 160 15.76 12.46 -20.04
CA PRO A 160 16.52 11.33 -19.52
C PRO A 160 15.75 10.01 -19.59
N ILE A 161 14.41 10.06 -19.53
CA ILE A 161 13.55 8.88 -19.66
C ILE A 161 13.54 8.39 -21.10
N PHE A 162 13.42 9.28 -22.06
CA PHE A 162 13.46 8.93 -23.48
C PHE A 162 14.80 8.32 -23.88
N ASP A 163 15.91 8.85 -23.36
CA ASP A 163 17.24 8.31 -23.59
C ASP A 163 17.36 6.88 -23.06
N LYS A 164 16.90 6.63 -21.82
CA LYS A 164 16.87 5.29 -21.21
C LYS A 164 16.02 4.30 -22.01
N VAL A 165 14.83 4.72 -22.43
CA VAL A 165 13.94 3.89 -23.26
C VAL A 165 14.59 3.57 -24.60
N THR A 166 15.18 4.56 -25.24
CA THR A 166 15.86 4.39 -26.55
C THR A 166 17.04 3.42 -26.40
N GLN A 167 17.84 3.57 -25.34
CA GLN A 167 18.96 2.66 -25.08
C GLN A 167 18.50 1.24 -24.77
N PHE A 168 17.38 1.07 -24.11
CA PHE A 168 16.82 -0.24 -23.78
C PHE A 168 16.26 -0.98 -25.01
N LEU A 169 15.74 -0.23 -26.00
CA LEU A 169 15.14 -0.80 -27.22
C LEU A 169 16.17 -1.12 -28.33
N ASN A 170 17.42 -0.63 -28.22
CA ASN A 170 18.50 -0.89 -29.17
C ASN A 170 19.42 -2.02 -28.68
#